data_1bf7dcdaebafcb80894f08b1891b4b93
#
_entry.id   1bf7dcdaebafcb80894f08b1891b4b93
#
_cell.length_a   1.000
_cell.length_b   1.000
_cell.length_c   1.000
_cell.angle_alpha   90.00
_cell.angle_beta   90.00
_cell.angle_gamma   90.00
#
_symmetry.space_group_name_H-M   'P 1'
#
loop_
_entity.id
_entity.type
_entity.pdbx_description
1 polymer ?
#
loop_
_entity_poly.entity_id
_entity_poly.type
_entity_poly.pdbx_seq_one_letter_code
_entity_poly.pdbx_strand_id
1 'polypeptide(L)'
;MKRKETEHFHDLLIVGAGASGLMAAISAARQGVKVALLEHTDKIGRKLLITGNGRCNLTNQIQRPEYYRSHHGQIAWQVISNFTEDDTIAFFQELGLVIRERNGGIYPWSNQAASVLRVLKSELFHLGITVYYRAEPVKLYRDEKRACFCCETRNECYLGKALILAAGSQAAEKTGSDGSGYMLARMFGHSIYPPLPALVPLMAKESCFHRLSGVRAEGRITLYADGKELASDVGELQLTEYGISGIPAFQVSRYASEALYQKRYVTAELDFCPNLTVQELEDLIERQTQKGIRTREVLIGILNEKLADEFHSITENEKELARRIKCFSSTITGTKGFDHCQVCAGGVPLTEIDPSTMESKKTKGLYLAGELLDVDGACGGYNLQWAWASGYLAGKRAAEKIS
;
A
#
# COMPACT_ATOMS: atom_id res chain seq x y z
N MET A 1 -1.45 -30.52 -35.12
CA MET A 1 -0.05 -30.11 -35.05
C MET A 1 0.13 -29.23 -33.80
N LYS A 2 0.89 -29.69 -32.79
CA LYS A 2 1.28 -28.80 -31.68
C LYS A 2 2.16 -27.70 -32.29
N ARG A 3 1.75 -26.45 -32.23
CA ARG A 3 2.65 -25.33 -32.55
C ARG A 3 3.90 -25.50 -31.67
N LYS A 4 5.09 -25.48 -32.29
CA LYS A 4 6.36 -25.39 -31.57
C LYS A 4 6.29 -24.05 -30.83
N GLU A 5 6.13 -24.09 -29.52
CA GLU A 5 6.24 -22.90 -28.69
C GLU A 5 7.66 -22.36 -28.81
N THR A 6 7.81 -21.06 -29.02
CA THR A 6 9.11 -20.42 -29.04
C THR A 6 9.64 -20.40 -27.62
N GLU A 7 10.78 -21.03 -27.36
CA GLU A 7 11.43 -21.01 -26.06
C GLU A 7 12.44 -19.85 -25.97
N HIS A 8 12.36 -19.08 -24.89
CA HIS A 8 13.29 -18.00 -24.57
C HIS A 8 14.04 -18.34 -23.29
N PHE A 9 15.36 -18.46 -23.37
CA PHE A 9 16.18 -18.83 -22.21
C PHE A 9 16.92 -17.62 -21.63
N HIS A 10 16.80 -17.44 -20.32
CA HIS A 10 17.46 -16.41 -19.52
C HIS A 10 18.07 -17.02 -18.26
N ASP A 11 18.96 -16.29 -17.57
CA ASP A 11 19.44 -16.75 -16.28
C ASP A 11 18.38 -16.55 -15.19
N LEU A 12 17.70 -15.40 -15.22
CA LEU A 12 16.67 -15.04 -14.24
C LEU A 12 15.39 -14.59 -14.93
N LEU A 13 14.25 -15.18 -14.53
CA LEU A 13 12.92 -14.71 -14.87
C LEU A 13 12.32 -13.88 -13.73
N ILE A 14 11.67 -12.78 -14.06
CA ILE A 14 10.93 -11.97 -13.09
C ILE A 14 9.51 -11.78 -13.63
N VAL A 15 8.50 -12.15 -12.84
CA VAL A 15 7.09 -11.98 -13.18
C VAL A 15 6.53 -10.76 -12.47
N GLY A 16 6.11 -9.76 -13.24
CA GLY A 16 5.58 -8.48 -12.78
C GLY A 16 6.61 -7.35 -12.88
N ALA A 17 6.26 -6.30 -13.64
CA ALA A 17 7.08 -5.12 -13.85
C ALA A 17 6.58 -3.89 -13.08
N GLY A 18 6.12 -4.12 -11.83
CA GLY A 18 5.86 -3.10 -10.82
C GLY A 18 7.13 -2.63 -10.11
N ALA A 19 6.99 -1.87 -9.03
CA ALA A 19 8.13 -1.31 -8.29
C ALA A 19 9.15 -2.37 -7.87
N SER A 20 8.70 -3.44 -7.21
CA SER A 20 9.58 -4.52 -6.73
C SER A 20 10.23 -5.30 -7.86
N GLY A 21 9.50 -5.59 -8.95
CA GLY A 21 10.05 -6.30 -10.11
C GLY A 21 11.09 -5.48 -10.87
N LEU A 22 10.87 -4.17 -11.04
CA LEU A 22 11.84 -3.26 -11.65
C LEU A 22 13.12 -3.17 -10.82
N MET A 23 13.00 -3.02 -9.50
CA MET A 23 14.15 -3.03 -8.59
C MET A 23 14.90 -4.36 -8.62
N ALA A 24 14.17 -5.49 -8.59
CA ALA A 24 14.78 -6.81 -8.65
C ALA A 24 15.55 -7.03 -9.96
N ALA A 25 14.98 -6.58 -11.09
CA ALA A 25 15.61 -6.70 -12.40
C ALA A 25 16.92 -5.92 -12.47
N ILE A 26 16.93 -4.67 -12.02
CA ILE A 26 18.12 -3.82 -12.00
C ILE A 26 19.17 -4.39 -11.05
N SER A 27 18.77 -4.77 -9.83
CA SER A 27 19.66 -5.33 -8.83
C SER A 27 20.35 -6.62 -9.32
N ALA A 28 19.61 -7.51 -9.99
CA ALA A 28 20.17 -8.73 -10.55
C ALA A 28 21.07 -8.47 -11.76
N ALA A 29 20.66 -7.64 -12.72
CA ALA A 29 21.44 -7.37 -13.91
C ALA A 29 22.78 -6.67 -13.60
N ARG A 30 22.85 -5.86 -12.55
CA ARG A 30 24.10 -5.28 -12.02
C ARG A 30 25.11 -6.33 -11.52
N GLN A 31 24.65 -7.58 -11.27
CA GLN A 31 25.51 -8.72 -10.95
C GLN A 31 25.94 -9.51 -12.22
N GLY A 32 25.59 -9.03 -13.41
CA GLY A 32 26.04 -9.62 -14.68
C GLY A 32 25.19 -10.75 -15.23
N VAL A 33 24.04 -11.08 -14.62
CA VAL A 33 23.12 -12.14 -15.12
C VAL A 33 22.15 -11.61 -16.14
N LYS A 34 21.73 -12.48 -17.10
CA LYS A 34 20.74 -12.15 -18.12
C LYS A 34 19.32 -12.23 -17.55
N VAL A 35 18.66 -11.09 -17.45
CA VAL A 35 17.34 -10.95 -16.85
C VAL A 35 16.25 -10.80 -17.91
N ALA A 36 15.15 -11.54 -17.75
CA ALA A 36 13.89 -11.32 -18.44
C ALA A 36 12.83 -10.84 -17.45
N LEU A 37 12.17 -9.74 -17.79
CA LEU A 37 11.06 -9.15 -17.03
C LEU A 37 9.76 -9.39 -17.81
N LEU A 38 8.84 -10.16 -17.23
CA LEU A 38 7.57 -10.52 -17.85
C LEU A 38 6.46 -9.63 -17.28
N GLU A 39 5.81 -8.88 -18.16
CA GLU A 39 4.71 -7.96 -17.81
C GLU A 39 3.45 -8.37 -18.60
N HIS A 40 2.34 -8.62 -17.89
CA HIS A 40 1.10 -9.04 -18.52
C HIS A 40 0.35 -7.92 -19.24
N THR A 41 0.63 -6.66 -18.88
CA THR A 41 0.05 -5.49 -19.53
C THR A 41 0.91 -4.98 -20.70
N ASP A 42 0.50 -3.91 -21.32
CA ASP A 42 1.22 -3.23 -22.40
C ASP A 42 2.28 -2.21 -21.92
N LYS A 43 2.36 -1.97 -20.62
CA LYS A 43 3.24 -0.95 -20.02
C LYS A 43 3.72 -1.36 -18.63
N ILE A 44 5.02 -1.18 -18.37
CA ILE A 44 5.60 -1.39 -17.03
C ILE A 44 5.31 -0.21 -16.10
N GLY A 45 5.27 -0.47 -14.78
CA GLY A 45 5.20 0.55 -13.74
C GLY A 45 3.87 1.30 -13.65
N ARG A 46 2.75 0.74 -14.13
CA ARG A 46 1.45 1.44 -14.16
C ARG A 46 1.01 1.89 -12.77
N LYS A 47 1.09 1.01 -11.75
CA LYS A 47 0.73 1.36 -10.37
C LYS A 47 1.66 2.42 -9.79
N LEU A 48 2.96 2.40 -10.13
CA LEU A 48 3.92 3.40 -9.69
C LEU A 48 3.50 4.83 -10.10
N LEU A 49 2.94 4.99 -11.31
CA LEU A 49 2.52 6.29 -11.84
C LEU A 49 1.39 6.95 -11.06
N ILE A 50 0.58 6.20 -10.33
CA ILE A 50 -0.54 6.74 -9.53
C ILE A 50 -0.20 6.92 -8.05
N THR A 51 0.97 6.43 -7.59
CA THR A 51 1.40 6.55 -6.20
C THR A 51 1.55 8.00 -5.77
N GLY A 52 1.18 8.29 -4.51
CA GLY A 52 1.25 9.65 -3.98
C GLY A 52 0.47 10.68 -4.80
N ASN A 53 -0.69 10.33 -5.36
CA ASN A 53 -1.47 11.16 -6.29
C ASN A 53 -0.62 11.62 -7.50
N GLY A 54 0.14 10.70 -8.10
CA GLY A 54 1.00 10.95 -9.25
C GLY A 54 2.35 11.60 -8.93
N ARG A 55 2.70 11.75 -7.64
CA ARG A 55 3.96 12.37 -7.19
C ARG A 55 5.05 11.37 -6.87
N CYS A 56 4.70 10.12 -6.53
CA CYS A 56 5.58 9.05 -6.08
C CYS A 56 6.34 9.39 -4.79
N ASN A 57 5.78 9.06 -3.63
CA ASN A 57 6.49 9.11 -2.37
C ASN A 57 7.42 7.88 -2.27
N LEU A 58 8.70 8.05 -2.63
CA LEU A 58 9.68 6.97 -2.78
C LEU A 58 9.93 6.20 -1.48
N THR A 59 10.05 6.95 -0.38
CA THR A 59 10.31 6.42 0.97
C THR A 59 10.02 7.52 2.00
N ASN A 60 10.29 7.24 3.26
CA ASN A 60 10.19 8.19 4.35
C ASN A 60 11.49 8.21 5.15
N GLN A 61 11.91 9.37 5.66
CA GLN A 61 13.07 9.49 6.54
C GLN A 61 12.86 8.85 7.92
N ILE A 62 11.59 8.81 8.36
CA ILE A 62 11.25 8.22 9.65
C ILE A 62 10.87 6.76 9.42
N GLN A 63 11.78 5.85 9.75
CA GLN A 63 11.57 4.42 9.64
C GLN A 63 11.35 3.79 11.02
N ARG A 64 10.29 2.99 11.15
CA ARG A 64 9.98 2.24 12.37
C ARG A 64 9.33 0.91 12.02
N PRO A 65 9.54 -0.16 12.82
CA PRO A 65 8.92 -1.45 12.58
C PRO A 65 7.39 -1.40 12.49
N GLU A 66 6.75 -0.51 13.28
CA GLU A 66 5.29 -0.37 13.38
C GLU A 66 4.65 0.13 12.08
N TYR A 67 5.43 0.74 11.20
CA TYR A 67 4.96 1.21 9.90
C TYR A 67 4.86 0.10 8.85
N TYR A 68 5.41 -1.09 9.12
CA TYR A 68 5.34 -2.28 8.25
C TYR A 68 4.46 -3.34 8.87
N ARG A 69 3.17 -3.27 8.57
CA ARG A 69 2.13 -4.11 9.15
C ARG A 69 2.10 -5.45 8.45
N SER A 70 2.04 -6.53 9.23
CA SER A 70 2.00 -7.91 8.77
C SER A 70 1.59 -8.80 9.94
N HIS A 71 1.16 -10.04 9.68
CA HIS A 71 1.03 -11.05 10.72
C HIS A 71 2.40 -11.37 11.38
N HIS A 72 3.50 -11.04 10.69
CA HIS A 72 4.88 -11.28 11.15
C HIS A 72 5.77 -10.05 10.93
N GLY A 73 5.38 -8.89 11.45
CA GLY A 73 6.02 -7.60 11.19
C GLY A 73 7.52 -7.52 11.50
N GLN A 74 8.01 -8.31 12.47
CA GLN A 74 9.46 -8.38 12.75
C GLN A 74 10.26 -8.91 11.56
N ILE A 75 9.70 -9.84 10.78
CA ILE A 75 10.33 -10.36 9.57
C ILE A 75 10.38 -9.28 8.48
N ALA A 76 9.32 -8.48 8.34
CA ALA A 76 9.32 -7.34 7.41
C ALA A 76 10.43 -6.35 7.74
N TRP A 77 10.63 -6.04 9.02
CA TRP A 77 11.69 -5.14 9.47
C TRP A 77 13.09 -5.67 9.18
N GLN A 78 13.33 -6.99 9.31
CA GLN A 78 14.59 -7.60 8.91
C GLN A 78 14.90 -7.38 7.42
N VAL A 79 13.91 -7.46 6.55
CA VAL A 79 14.09 -7.20 5.11
C VAL A 79 14.42 -5.73 4.86
N ILE A 80 13.67 -4.80 5.48
CA ILE A 80 13.91 -3.36 5.36
C ILE A 80 15.32 -2.97 5.80
N SER A 81 15.84 -3.60 6.86
CA SER A 81 17.19 -3.33 7.38
C SER A 81 18.32 -3.75 6.42
N ASN A 82 18.03 -4.53 5.37
CA ASN A 82 19.01 -4.91 4.33
C ASN A 82 19.04 -3.92 3.13
N PHE A 83 18.07 -3.04 3.02
CA PHE A 83 18.00 -1.96 2.03
C PHE A 83 17.15 -0.83 2.61
N THR A 84 17.83 0.11 3.22
CA THR A 84 17.25 1.18 4.04
C THR A 84 16.68 2.30 3.18
N GLU A 85 16.07 3.30 3.84
CA GLU A 85 15.66 4.55 3.18
C GLU A 85 16.84 5.30 2.57
N ASP A 86 18.01 5.30 3.24
CA ASP A 86 19.22 5.93 2.72
C ASP A 86 19.73 5.20 1.48
N ASP A 87 19.69 3.85 1.45
CA ASP A 87 19.99 3.07 0.25
C ASP A 87 19.03 3.38 -0.88
N THR A 88 17.74 3.54 -0.59
CA THR A 88 16.72 3.94 -1.57
C THR A 88 17.04 5.31 -2.15
N ILE A 89 17.35 6.29 -1.30
CA ILE A 89 17.72 7.65 -1.70
C ILE A 89 18.95 7.61 -2.60
N ALA A 90 20.02 6.93 -2.15
CA ALA A 90 21.28 6.80 -2.89
C ALA A 90 21.06 6.12 -4.26
N PHE A 91 20.29 5.04 -4.30
CA PHE A 91 19.96 4.33 -5.55
C PHE A 91 19.28 5.24 -6.57
N PHE A 92 18.26 6.00 -6.19
CA PHE A 92 17.58 6.88 -7.14
C PHE A 92 18.42 8.09 -7.52
N GLN A 93 19.26 8.61 -6.64
CA GLN A 93 20.22 9.66 -6.96
C GLN A 93 21.30 9.19 -7.95
N GLU A 94 21.81 7.96 -7.79
CA GLU A 94 22.72 7.32 -8.74
C GLU A 94 22.12 7.21 -10.14
N LEU A 95 20.80 6.92 -10.23
CA LEU A 95 20.07 6.94 -11.49
C LEU A 95 19.80 8.35 -12.06
N GLY A 96 20.29 9.40 -11.41
CA GLY A 96 20.15 10.80 -11.83
C GLY A 96 18.82 11.45 -11.41
N LEU A 97 18.07 10.85 -10.47
CA LEU A 97 16.87 11.46 -9.94
C LEU A 97 17.22 12.51 -8.88
N VAL A 98 16.85 13.76 -9.12
CA VAL A 98 16.92 14.81 -8.10
C VAL A 98 15.72 14.64 -7.17
N ILE A 99 15.97 14.54 -5.87
CA ILE A 99 14.96 14.30 -4.85
C ILE A 99 14.80 15.47 -3.89
N ARG A 100 13.69 15.53 -3.19
CA ARG A 100 13.42 16.47 -2.09
C ARG A 100 12.64 15.78 -0.98
N GLU A 101 12.87 16.28 0.23
CA GLU A 101 12.09 15.92 1.41
C GLU A 101 10.87 16.84 1.55
N ARG A 102 9.76 16.30 2.03
CA ARG A 102 8.60 17.05 2.47
C ARG A 102 7.87 16.28 3.57
N ASN A 103 7.87 16.82 4.79
CA ASN A 103 7.21 16.22 5.98
C ASN A 103 7.62 14.76 6.20
N GLY A 104 8.92 14.48 6.12
CA GLY A 104 9.51 13.14 6.23
C GLY A 104 9.44 12.31 4.94
N GLY A 105 8.51 12.58 4.04
CA GLY A 105 8.40 11.86 2.76
C GLY A 105 9.42 12.32 1.73
N ILE A 106 9.95 11.37 0.97
CA ILE A 106 10.96 11.59 -0.08
C ILE A 106 10.31 11.50 -1.46
N TYR A 107 10.43 12.57 -2.22
CA TYR A 107 9.79 12.72 -3.53
C TYR A 107 10.79 13.09 -4.62
N PRO A 108 10.52 12.80 -5.90
CA PRO A 108 11.24 13.43 -6.99
C PRO A 108 11.02 14.94 -6.95
N TRP A 109 12.06 15.71 -7.24
CA TRP A 109 11.98 17.18 -7.25
C TRP A 109 10.88 17.70 -8.17
N SER A 110 10.69 17.03 -9.30
CA SER A 110 9.63 17.31 -10.28
C SER A 110 8.21 17.12 -9.77
N ASN A 111 8.00 16.46 -8.61
CA ASN A 111 6.68 16.00 -8.14
C ASN A 111 5.93 15.10 -9.13
N GLN A 112 6.64 14.36 -9.97
CA GLN A 112 6.03 13.50 -10.98
C GLN A 112 6.51 12.05 -10.84
N ALA A 113 5.61 11.12 -10.61
CA ALA A 113 5.90 9.68 -10.61
C ALA A 113 6.50 9.21 -11.96
N ALA A 114 6.18 9.91 -13.05
CA ALA A 114 6.73 9.65 -14.36
C ALA A 114 8.25 9.82 -14.41
N SER A 115 8.84 10.75 -13.63
CA SER A 115 10.29 10.94 -13.56
C SER A 115 10.97 9.73 -12.94
N VAL A 116 10.38 9.15 -11.89
CA VAL A 116 10.87 7.92 -11.23
C VAL A 116 10.84 6.74 -12.21
N LEU A 117 9.70 6.54 -12.88
CA LEU A 117 9.60 5.46 -13.86
C LEU A 117 10.58 5.65 -15.04
N ARG A 118 10.85 6.89 -15.43
CA ARG A 118 11.77 7.21 -16.54
C ARG A 118 13.21 6.80 -16.23
N VAL A 119 13.71 7.13 -15.03
CA VAL A 119 15.08 6.72 -14.65
C VAL A 119 15.21 5.21 -14.51
N LEU A 120 14.19 4.52 -13.98
CA LEU A 120 14.17 3.07 -13.94
C LEU A 120 14.17 2.45 -15.36
N LYS A 121 13.37 2.97 -16.29
CA LYS A 121 13.36 2.51 -17.69
C LYS A 121 14.70 2.73 -18.38
N SER A 122 15.35 3.88 -18.14
CA SER A 122 16.67 4.17 -18.68
C SER A 122 17.70 3.13 -18.19
N GLU A 123 17.66 2.79 -16.91
CA GLU A 123 18.58 1.80 -16.34
C GLU A 123 18.30 0.38 -16.86
N LEU A 124 17.03 -0.02 -17.03
CA LEU A 124 16.70 -1.29 -17.68
C LEU A 124 17.32 -1.40 -19.08
N PHE A 125 17.21 -0.34 -19.85
CA PHE A 125 17.79 -0.27 -21.20
C PHE A 125 19.32 -0.31 -21.16
N HIS A 126 19.94 0.45 -20.29
CA HIS A 126 21.39 0.52 -20.11
C HIS A 126 21.98 -0.86 -19.73
N LEU A 127 21.30 -1.60 -18.87
CA LEU A 127 21.71 -2.93 -18.43
C LEU A 127 21.31 -4.06 -19.40
N GLY A 128 20.66 -3.74 -20.52
CA GLY A 128 20.24 -4.73 -21.53
C GLY A 128 19.18 -5.72 -21.02
N ILE A 129 18.34 -5.31 -20.04
CA ILE A 129 17.27 -6.16 -19.51
C ILE A 129 16.17 -6.31 -20.57
N THR A 130 15.81 -7.57 -20.87
CA THR A 130 14.74 -7.85 -21.82
C THR A 130 13.37 -7.76 -21.13
N VAL A 131 12.49 -6.91 -21.66
CA VAL A 131 11.11 -6.77 -21.16
C VAL A 131 10.14 -7.37 -22.17
N TYR A 132 9.38 -8.36 -21.74
CA TYR A 132 8.31 -8.99 -22.52
C TYR A 132 6.97 -8.43 -22.05
N TYR A 133 6.31 -7.69 -22.94
CA TYR A 133 5.00 -7.11 -22.70
C TYR A 133 3.88 -8.09 -23.10
N ARG A 134 2.72 -8.00 -22.48
CA ARG A 134 1.58 -8.89 -22.70
C ARG A 134 1.95 -10.36 -22.49
N ALA A 135 2.96 -10.59 -21.67
CA ALA A 135 3.44 -11.91 -21.28
C ALA A 135 2.71 -12.35 -19.98
N GLU A 136 1.46 -12.75 -20.12
CA GLU A 136 0.61 -13.24 -19.04
C GLU A 136 0.93 -14.69 -18.73
N PRO A 137 1.47 -15.04 -17.55
CA PRO A 137 1.73 -16.42 -17.18
C PRO A 137 0.43 -17.21 -17.02
N VAL A 138 0.30 -18.30 -17.79
CA VAL A 138 -0.80 -19.27 -17.66
C VAL A 138 -0.41 -20.40 -16.74
N LYS A 139 0.88 -20.79 -16.78
CA LYS A 139 1.42 -21.89 -15.98
C LYS A 139 2.86 -21.60 -15.60
N LEU A 140 3.17 -21.80 -14.33
CA LEU A 140 4.52 -21.72 -13.79
C LEU A 140 4.87 -23.05 -13.10
N TYR A 141 6.05 -23.58 -13.39
CA TYR A 141 6.55 -24.79 -12.73
C TYR A 141 8.06 -24.86 -12.80
N ARG A 142 8.63 -25.72 -11.99
CA ARG A 142 10.03 -26.10 -12.08
C ARG A 142 10.17 -27.41 -12.85
N ASP A 143 10.95 -27.40 -13.92
CA ASP A 143 11.33 -28.61 -14.64
C ASP A 143 12.59 -29.18 -14.00
N GLU A 144 12.44 -30.24 -13.23
CA GLU A 144 13.54 -30.87 -12.51
C GLU A 144 14.56 -31.52 -13.45
N LYS A 145 14.14 -31.97 -14.65
CA LYS A 145 15.05 -32.56 -15.65
C LYS A 145 15.95 -31.52 -16.29
N ARG A 146 15.40 -30.34 -16.55
CA ARG A 146 16.11 -29.21 -17.16
C ARG A 146 16.75 -28.31 -16.09
N ALA A 147 16.48 -28.56 -14.81
CA ALA A 147 16.90 -27.73 -13.67
C ALA A 147 16.59 -26.24 -13.86
N CYS A 148 15.41 -25.92 -14.43
CA CYS A 148 14.99 -24.55 -14.71
C CYS A 148 13.52 -24.33 -14.34
N PHE A 149 13.14 -23.07 -14.19
CA PHE A 149 11.74 -22.63 -14.10
C PHE A 149 11.20 -22.42 -15.51
N CYS A 150 9.96 -22.85 -15.72
CA CYS A 150 9.22 -22.67 -16.94
C CYS A 150 8.02 -21.76 -16.70
N CYS A 151 7.93 -20.68 -17.46
CA CYS A 151 6.78 -19.79 -17.50
C CYS A 151 6.12 -19.92 -18.87
N GLU A 152 5.00 -20.62 -18.93
CA GLU A 152 4.19 -20.76 -20.12
C GLU A 152 3.16 -19.63 -20.19
N THR A 153 3.11 -18.96 -21.33
CA THR A 153 2.05 -18.03 -21.71
C THR A 153 1.18 -18.69 -22.79
N ARG A 154 0.21 -17.98 -23.35
CA ARG A 154 -0.64 -18.54 -24.43
C ARG A 154 0.13 -18.92 -25.68
N ASN A 155 1.28 -18.28 -25.96
CA ASN A 155 1.99 -18.41 -27.24
C ASN A 155 3.47 -18.76 -27.09
N GLU A 156 4.06 -18.51 -25.93
CA GLU A 156 5.51 -18.57 -25.72
C GLU A 156 5.84 -19.23 -24.38
N CYS A 157 7.04 -19.78 -24.28
CA CYS A 157 7.58 -20.36 -23.07
C CYS A 157 8.89 -19.66 -22.70
N TYR A 158 8.98 -19.18 -21.46
CA TYR A 158 10.17 -18.54 -20.93
C TYR A 158 10.83 -19.44 -19.90
N LEU A 159 12.13 -19.60 -20.01
CA LEU A 159 12.93 -20.51 -19.20
C LEU A 159 13.98 -19.73 -18.42
N GLY A 160 14.16 -20.05 -17.14
CA GLY A 160 15.16 -19.40 -16.30
C GLY A 160 15.71 -20.33 -15.22
N LYS A 161 16.98 -20.14 -14.84
CA LYS A 161 17.60 -20.90 -13.75
C LYS A 161 16.98 -20.55 -12.40
N ALA A 162 16.52 -19.30 -12.23
CA ALA A 162 15.79 -18.84 -11.07
C ALA A 162 14.56 -18.02 -11.49
N LEU A 163 13.61 -17.84 -10.55
CA LEU A 163 12.36 -17.12 -10.76
C LEU A 163 12.08 -16.18 -9.60
N ILE A 164 11.71 -14.93 -9.91
CA ILE A 164 11.18 -13.97 -8.91
C ILE A 164 9.71 -13.70 -9.23
N LEU A 165 8.83 -13.89 -8.23
CA LEU A 165 7.44 -13.45 -8.29
C LEU A 165 7.32 -12.06 -7.66
N ALA A 166 7.01 -11.07 -8.48
CA ALA A 166 6.84 -9.66 -8.12
C ALA A 166 5.53 -9.08 -8.68
N ALA A 167 4.49 -9.93 -8.80
CA ALA A 167 3.24 -9.62 -9.49
C ALA A 167 2.29 -8.70 -8.68
N GLY A 168 2.68 -8.29 -7.47
CA GLY A 168 1.90 -7.37 -6.65
C GLY A 168 0.68 -8.02 -5.98
N SER A 169 -0.24 -7.16 -5.53
CA SER A 169 -1.47 -7.54 -4.82
C SER A 169 -2.71 -7.40 -5.71
N GLN A 170 -3.90 -7.33 -5.10
CA GLN A 170 -5.18 -7.05 -5.78
C GLN A 170 -5.60 -5.58 -5.65
N ALA A 171 -4.75 -4.71 -5.13
CA ALA A 171 -5.06 -3.29 -4.93
C ALA A 171 -4.92 -2.48 -6.22
N ALA A 172 -5.92 -1.66 -6.53
CA ALA A 172 -5.97 -0.82 -7.73
C ALA A 172 -5.91 -1.64 -9.05
N GLU A 173 -6.84 -2.55 -9.23
CA GLU A 173 -6.91 -3.52 -10.34
C GLU A 173 -6.72 -2.89 -11.73
N LYS A 174 -7.28 -1.69 -11.96
CA LYS A 174 -7.11 -0.92 -13.21
C LYS A 174 -5.65 -0.64 -13.59
N THR A 175 -4.72 -0.81 -12.67
CA THR A 175 -3.28 -0.66 -12.91
C THR A 175 -2.59 -1.97 -13.32
N GLY A 176 -3.30 -3.09 -13.34
CA GLY A 176 -2.78 -4.43 -13.58
C GLY A 176 -2.48 -5.22 -12.30
N SER A 177 -2.82 -4.68 -11.12
CA SER A 177 -2.72 -5.39 -9.82
C SER A 177 -4.00 -6.18 -9.58
N ASP A 178 -4.16 -7.31 -10.27
CA ASP A 178 -5.39 -8.09 -10.37
C ASP A 178 -5.45 -9.29 -9.40
N GLY A 179 -4.40 -9.49 -8.60
CA GLY A 179 -4.29 -10.62 -7.67
C GLY A 179 -3.86 -11.95 -8.31
N SER A 180 -3.57 -11.97 -9.63
CA SER A 180 -3.09 -13.17 -10.33
C SER A 180 -1.82 -13.75 -9.70
N GLY A 181 -0.96 -12.89 -9.13
CA GLY A 181 0.25 -13.30 -8.41
C GLY A 181 0.00 -14.30 -7.28
N TYR A 182 -1.12 -14.22 -6.60
CA TYR A 182 -1.49 -15.18 -5.54
C TYR A 182 -1.72 -16.59 -6.09
N MET A 183 -2.31 -16.71 -7.29
CA MET A 183 -2.46 -18.01 -7.94
C MET A 183 -1.11 -18.57 -8.35
N LEU A 184 -0.22 -17.72 -8.88
CA LEU A 184 1.13 -18.12 -9.26
C LEU A 184 1.94 -18.63 -8.06
N ALA A 185 1.83 -17.96 -6.91
CA ALA A 185 2.49 -18.40 -5.68
C ALA A 185 1.93 -19.75 -5.19
N ARG A 186 0.60 -19.98 -5.30
CA ARG A 186 -0.02 -21.27 -4.97
C ARG A 186 0.47 -22.43 -5.84
N MET A 187 0.87 -22.19 -7.09
CA MET A 187 1.45 -23.24 -7.96
C MET A 187 2.75 -23.83 -7.38
N PHE A 188 3.44 -23.07 -6.51
CA PHE A 188 4.63 -23.50 -5.78
C PHE A 188 4.34 -23.88 -4.31
N GLY A 189 3.07 -24.06 -3.96
CA GLY A 189 2.64 -24.53 -2.65
C GLY A 189 2.58 -23.47 -1.56
N HIS A 190 2.71 -22.18 -1.91
CA HIS A 190 2.56 -21.09 -0.93
C HIS A 190 1.12 -20.95 -0.46
N SER A 191 0.95 -20.70 0.83
CA SER A 191 -0.32 -20.28 1.41
C SER A 191 -0.55 -18.79 1.18
N ILE A 192 -1.81 -18.37 1.26
CA ILE A 192 -2.18 -16.97 1.09
C ILE A 192 -3.11 -16.58 2.23
N TYR A 193 -2.69 -15.64 3.08
CA TYR A 193 -3.61 -14.94 3.95
C TYR A 193 -4.60 -14.15 3.09
N PRO A 194 -5.91 -14.20 3.39
CA PRO A 194 -6.91 -13.51 2.58
C PRO A 194 -6.52 -12.06 2.33
N PRO A 195 -6.40 -11.60 1.07
CA PRO A 195 -6.12 -10.21 0.79
C PRO A 195 -7.34 -9.36 1.16
N LEU A 196 -7.11 -8.30 1.93
CA LEU A 196 -8.13 -7.35 2.38
C LEU A 196 -7.72 -5.93 1.97
N PRO A 197 -8.67 -5.06 1.59
CA PRO A 197 -8.36 -3.68 1.26
C PRO A 197 -7.73 -2.93 2.44
N ALA A 198 -6.61 -2.25 2.21
CA ALA A 198 -5.94 -1.38 3.17
C ALA A 198 -5.57 -0.04 2.53
N LEU A 199 -5.39 1.00 3.34
CA LEU A 199 -5.30 2.40 2.90
C LEU A 199 -6.47 2.75 1.96
N VAL A 200 -7.68 2.60 2.48
CA VAL A 200 -8.94 2.67 1.72
C VAL A 200 -9.98 3.50 2.49
N PRO A 201 -10.86 4.26 1.81
CA PRO A 201 -11.95 4.94 2.48
C PRO A 201 -12.93 3.99 3.18
N LEU A 202 -13.47 4.42 4.31
CA LEU A 202 -14.46 3.69 5.12
C LEU A 202 -15.88 4.08 4.73
N MET A 203 -16.77 3.10 4.62
CA MET A 203 -18.20 3.31 4.36
C MET A 203 -18.96 3.36 5.69
N ALA A 204 -19.70 4.43 5.89
CA ALA A 204 -20.52 4.68 7.08
C ALA A 204 -22.00 4.43 6.80
N LYS A 205 -22.74 4.06 7.85
CA LYS A 205 -24.16 3.76 7.76
C LYS A 205 -25.03 5.03 7.79
N GLU A 206 -24.60 6.05 8.51
CA GLU A 206 -25.39 7.21 8.87
C GLU A 206 -25.63 8.15 7.66
N SER A 207 -26.87 8.56 7.45
CA SER A 207 -27.27 9.40 6.31
C SER A 207 -26.75 10.85 6.36
N CYS A 208 -26.29 11.31 7.54
CA CYS A 208 -25.71 12.65 7.68
C CYS A 208 -24.48 12.87 6.82
N PHE A 209 -23.76 11.82 6.43
CA PHE A 209 -22.61 11.91 5.55
C PHE A 209 -22.92 12.53 4.19
N HIS A 210 -24.15 12.38 3.66
CA HIS A 210 -24.58 13.08 2.45
C HIS A 210 -24.52 14.60 2.62
N ARG A 211 -24.98 15.12 3.78
CA ARG A 211 -24.96 16.56 4.08
C ARG A 211 -23.53 17.05 4.35
N LEU A 212 -22.73 16.21 4.98
CA LEU A 212 -21.34 16.51 5.35
C LEU A 212 -20.35 16.29 4.19
N SER A 213 -20.81 15.86 3.02
CA SER A 213 -19.94 15.58 1.88
C SER A 213 -19.13 16.80 1.46
N GLY A 214 -17.81 16.58 1.26
CA GLY A 214 -16.83 17.60 0.91
C GLY A 214 -16.19 18.32 2.10
N VAL A 215 -16.62 18.07 3.34
CA VAL A 215 -15.99 18.62 4.54
C VAL A 215 -14.60 18.05 4.72
N ARG A 216 -13.64 18.93 5.00
CA ARG A 216 -12.31 18.59 5.51
C ARG A 216 -12.16 19.24 6.87
N ALA A 217 -11.70 18.47 7.83
CA ALA A 217 -11.50 18.95 9.20
C ALA A 217 -10.33 18.19 9.85
N GLU A 218 -9.52 18.90 10.60
CA GLU A 218 -8.59 18.24 11.50
C GLU A 218 -9.38 17.47 12.56
N GLY A 219 -8.96 16.25 12.85
CA GLY A 219 -9.67 15.43 13.81
C GLY A 219 -8.92 14.13 14.10
N ARG A 220 -9.44 13.41 15.07
CA ARG A 220 -9.03 12.05 15.38
C ARG A 220 -10.10 11.08 14.92
N ILE A 221 -9.69 9.95 14.36
CA ILE A 221 -10.54 8.80 14.17
C ILE A 221 -10.07 7.67 15.08
N THR A 222 -10.97 7.06 15.83
CA THR A 222 -10.72 5.87 16.63
C THR A 222 -11.67 4.78 16.20
N LEU A 223 -11.14 3.61 15.81
CA LEU A 223 -11.92 2.45 15.43
C LEU A 223 -12.11 1.50 16.62
N TYR A 224 -13.32 0.97 16.71
CA TYR A 224 -13.67 -0.07 17.67
C TYR A 224 -14.28 -1.29 16.94
N ALA A 225 -14.03 -2.48 17.48
CA ALA A 225 -14.76 -3.68 17.08
C ALA A 225 -15.32 -4.36 18.33
N ASP A 226 -16.63 -4.58 18.37
CA ASP A 226 -17.38 -5.10 19.54
C ASP A 226 -17.07 -4.30 20.82
N GLY A 227 -16.93 -2.98 20.70
CA GLY A 227 -16.62 -2.07 21.80
C GLY A 227 -15.15 -2.03 22.24
N LYS A 228 -14.27 -2.81 21.63
CA LYS A 228 -12.83 -2.78 21.90
C LYS A 228 -12.11 -1.91 20.88
N GLU A 229 -11.30 -0.97 21.35
CA GLU A 229 -10.44 -0.15 20.49
C GLU A 229 -9.47 -1.01 19.69
N LEU A 230 -9.37 -0.71 18.39
CA LEU A 230 -8.46 -1.38 17.45
C LEU A 230 -7.30 -0.49 17.04
N ALA A 231 -7.59 0.75 16.66
CA ALA A 231 -6.61 1.70 16.15
C ALA A 231 -7.14 3.12 16.19
N SER A 232 -6.23 4.08 16.29
CA SER A 232 -6.54 5.51 16.25
C SER A 232 -5.47 6.25 15.45
N ASP A 233 -5.88 7.33 14.76
CA ASP A 233 -4.97 8.25 14.09
C ASP A 233 -5.52 9.67 14.05
N VAL A 234 -4.64 10.66 13.89
CA VAL A 234 -4.95 12.10 13.94
C VAL A 234 -4.47 12.78 12.67
N GLY A 235 -5.28 13.68 12.11
CA GLY A 235 -4.93 14.49 10.95
C GLY A 235 -6.17 14.99 10.21
N GLU A 236 -6.01 15.39 8.96
CA GLU A 236 -7.13 15.87 8.14
C GLU A 236 -8.05 14.70 7.75
N LEU A 237 -9.25 14.69 8.34
CA LEU A 237 -10.35 13.84 7.95
C LEU A 237 -11.08 14.45 6.76
N GLN A 238 -11.51 13.63 5.82
CA GLN A 238 -12.37 14.03 4.71
C GLN A 238 -13.68 13.27 4.81
N LEU A 239 -14.79 14.00 5.01
CA LEU A 239 -16.13 13.43 5.00
C LEU A 239 -16.65 13.41 3.56
N THR A 240 -17.21 12.29 3.17
CA THR A 240 -17.73 12.03 1.82
C THR A 240 -19.16 11.54 1.91
N GLU A 241 -19.87 11.51 0.82
CA GLU A 241 -21.26 11.02 0.79
C GLU A 241 -21.42 9.58 1.29
N TYR A 242 -20.38 8.77 1.19
CA TYR A 242 -20.38 7.36 1.60
C TYR A 242 -19.74 7.12 2.98
N GLY A 243 -19.13 8.12 3.60
CA GLY A 243 -18.47 7.97 4.90
C GLY A 243 -17.17 8.76 5.03
N ILE A 244 -16.09 8.11 5.48
CA ILE A 244 -14.88 8.76 5.98
C ILE A 244 -13.68 8.42 5.10
N SER A 245 -12.93 9.43 4.72
CA SER A 245 -11.68 9.38 3.95
C SER A 245 -10.62 10.26 4.62
N GLY A 246 -9.48 10.42 3.96
CA GLY A 246 -8.32 11.15 4.51
C GLY A 246 -7.26 10.21 5.08
N ILE A 247 -6.09 10.76 5.34
CA ILE A 247 -4.95 9.95 5.81
C ILE A 247 -5.27 9.18 7.10
N PRO A 248 -5.90 9.78 8.13
CA PRO A 248 -6.23 9.03 9.34
C PRO A 248 -7.19 7.86 9.09
N ALA A 249 -8.20 8.05 8.23
CA ALA A 249 -9.11 6.97 7.86
C ALA A 249 -8.37 5.83 7.11
N PHE A 250 -7.44 6.18 6.22
CA PHE A 250 -6.60 5.19 5.53
C PHE A 250 -5.74 4.40 6.51
N GLN A 251 -5.11 5.07 7.47
CA GLN A 251 -4.25 4.44 8.46
C GLN A 251 -4.97 3.38 9.30
N VAL A 252 -6.22 3.63 9.67
CA VAL A 252 -7.01 2.71 10.49
C VAL A 252 -7.79 1.67 9.67
N SER A 253 -7.90 1.87 8.35
CA SER A 253 -8.79 1.07 7.48
C SER A 253 -8.48 -0.42 7.41
N ARG A 254 -7.20 -0.83 7.53
CA ARG A 254 -6.86 -2.25 7.54
C ARG A 254 -7.54 -2.99 8.71
N TYR A 255 -7.55 -2.35 9.89
CA TYR A 255 -8.16 -2.95 11.08
C TYR A 255 -9.68 -3.04 10.94
N ALA A 256 -10.31 -2.06 10.26
CA ALA A 256 -11.71 -2.15 9.89
C ALA A 256 -11.96 -3.30 8.92
N SER A 257 -11.14 -3.45 7.88
CA SER A 257 -11.25 -4.55 6.92
C SER A 257 -11.11 -5.92 7.57
N GLU A 258 -10.14 -6.10 8.47
CA GLU A 258 -9.93 -7.35 9.23
C GLU A 258 -11.13 -7.67 10.14
N ALA A 259 -11.61 -6.68 10.90
CA ALA A 259 -12.74 -6.87 11.81
C ALA A 259 -14.04 -7.19 11.05
N LEU A 260 -14.31 -6.51 9.95
CA LEU A 260 -15.47 -6.78 9.08
C LEU A 260 -15.38 -8.16 8.41
N TYR A 261 -14.18 -8.57 7.97
CA TYR A 261 -13.97 -9.92 7.44
C TYR A 261 -14.28 -10.99 8.48
N GLN A 262 -13.95 -10.74 9.75
CA GLN A 262 -14.29 -11.58 10.89
C GLN A 262 -15.77 -11.44 11.34
N LYS A 263 -16.59 -10.66 10.60
CA LYS A 263 -18.00 -10.39 10.89
C LYS A 263 -18.24 -9.71 12.25
N ARG A 264 -17.29 -8.95 12.73
CA ARG A 264 -17.42 -8.16 13.96
C ARG A 264 -18.16 -6.86 13.70
N TYR A 265 -18.81 -6.32 14.73
CA TYR A 265 -19.47 -5.02 14.67
C TYR A 265 -18.42 -3.91 14.80
N VAL A 266 -18.30 -3.08 13.76
CA VAL A 266 -17.26 -2.04 13.66
C VAL A 266 -17.89 -0.66 13.78
N THR A 267 -17.34 0.19 14.66
CA THR A 267 -17.70 1.60 14.80
C THR A 267 -16.45 2.48 14.70
N ALA A 268 -16.67 3.72 14.26
CA ALA A 268 -15.65 4.77 14.28
C ALA A 268 -16.17 5.92 15.15
N GLU A 269 -15.32 6.44 16.04
CA GLU A 269 -15.55 7.69 16.73
C GLU A 269 -14.66 8.77 16.13
N LEU A 270 -15.26 9.90 15.76
CA LEU A 270 -14.57 11.07 15.24
C LEU A 270 -14.56 12.16 16.30
N ASP A 271 -13.37 12.66 16.60
CA ASP A 271 -13.13 13.82 17.47
C ASP A 271 -12.67 14.98 16.58
N PHE A 272 -13.51 15.99 16.41
CA PHE A 272 -13.22 17.16 15.57
C PHE A 272 -12.46 18.28 16.31
N CYS A 273 -12.13 18.10 17.58
CA CYS A 273 -11.33 19.02 18.39
C CYS A 273 -10.30 18.25 19.23
N PRO A 274 -9.36 17.49 18.63
CA PRO A 274 -8.50 16.56 19.35
C PRO A 274 -7.56 17.23 20.36
N ASN A 275 -7.32 18.53 20.22
CA ASN A 275 -6.44 19.32 21.08
C ASN A 275 -7.15 19.92 22.29
N LEU A 276 -8.47 19.75 22.41
CA LEU A 276 -9.27 20.24 23.54
C LEU A 276 -9.89 19.06 24.31
N THR A 277 -9.99 19.17 25.61
CA THR A 277 -10.83 18.28 26.41
C THR A 277 -12.31 18.62 26.22
N VAL A 278 -13.21 17.72 26.62
CA VAL A 278 -14.67 18.01 26.62
C VAL A 278 -14.98 19.26 27.44
N GLN A 279 -14.36 19.40 28.64
CA GLN A 279 -14.59 20.52 29.52
C GLN A 279 -14.09 21.84 28.90
N GLU A 280 -12.90 21.87 28.32
CA GLU A 280 -12.38 23.09 27.69
C GLU A 280 -13.25 23.53 26.52
N LEU A 281 -13.80 22.56 25.74
CA LEU A 281 -14.70 22.86 24.63
C LEU A 281 -16.06 23.35 25.13
N GLU A 282 -16.62 22.75 26.20
CA GLU A 282 -17.83 23.20 26.88
C GLU A 282 -17.66 24.62 27.38
N ASP A 283 -16.60 24.90 28.17
CA ASP A 283 -16.30 26.23 28.74
C ASP A 283 -16.10 27.29 27.64
N LEU A 284 -15.52 26.89 26.47
CA LEU A 284 -15.35 27.79 25.35
C LEU A 284 -16.68 28.17 24.74
N ILE A 285 -17.57 27.20 24.50
CA ILE A 285 -18.90 27.41 23.92
C ILE A 285 -19.71 28.28 24.87
N GLU A 286 -19.80 27.91 26.16
CA GLU A 286 -20.56 28.64 27.19
C GLU A 286 -20.09 30.10 27.34
N ARG A 287 -18.78 30.32 27.39
CA ARG A 287 -18.20 31.67 27.51
C ARG A 287 -18.58 32.61 26.37
N GLN A 288 -18.72 32.05 25.12
CA GLN A 288 -19.11 32.85 23.98
C GLN A 288 -20.62 33.08 23.93
N THR A 289 -21.44 32.08 24.28
CA THR A 289 -22.90 32.22 24.36
C THR A 289 -23.32 33.20 25.43
N GLN A 290 -22.64 33.23 26.59
CA GLN A 290 -22.85 34.22 27.67
C GLN A 290 -22.59 35.67 27.21
N LYS A 291 -21.77 35.90 26.19
CA LYS A 291 -21.55 37.20 25.54
C LYS A 291 -22.67 37.58 24.56
N GLY A 292 -23.67 36.73 24.40
CA GLY A 292 -24.78 36.95 23.47
C GLY A 292 -24.53 36.46 22.04
N ILE A 293 -23.45 35.71 21.79
CA ILE A 293 -23.19 35.08 20.48
C ILE A 293 -24.06 33.84 20.41
N ARG A 294 -24.78 33.67 19.27
CA ARG A 294 -25.62 32.48 19.07
C ARG A 294 -24.75 31.23 18.97
N THR A 295 -25.22 30.13 19.55
CA THR A 295 -24.49 28.84 19.59
C THR A 295 -23.98 28.42 18.20
N ARG A 296 -24.81 28.56 17.15
CA ARG A 296 -24.41 28.24 15.78
C ARG A 296 -23.17 29.04 15.32
N GLU A 297 -23.13 30.34 15.60
CA GLU A 297 -22.00 31.20 15.26
C GLU A 297 -20.73 30.82 16.03
N VAL A 298 -20.88 30.43 17.29
CA VAL A 298 -19.75 29.88 18.08
C VAL A 298 -19.20 28.63 17.43
N LEU A 299 -20.09 27.72 17.01
CA LEU A 299 -19.67 26.49 16.34
C LEU A 299 -18.99 26.73 14.98
N ILE A 300 -19.44 27.68 14.18
CA ILE A 300 -18.79 28.08 12.92
C ILE A 300 -17.37 28.64 13.19
N GLY A 301 -17.14 29.26 14.34
CA GLY A 301 -15.82 29.70 14.76
C GLY A 301 -14.83 28.57 15.12
N ILE A 302 -15.33 27.34 15.29
CA ILE A 302 -14.55 26.18 15.72
C ILE A 302 -14.51 25.11 14.60
N LEU A 303 -15.61 24.90 13.87
CA LEU A 303 -15.82 23.82 12.92
C LEU A 303 -16.14 24.37 11.53
N ASN A 304 -16.03 23.50 10.53
CA ASN A 304 -16.62 23.77 9.20
C ASN A 304 -18.14 24.01 9.34
N GLU A 305 -18.68 24.94 8.55
CA GLU A 305 -20.09 25.36 8.64
C GLU A 305 -21.08 24.19 8.56
N LYS A 306 -20.86 23.22 7.66
CA LYS A 306 -21.72 22.01 7.57
C LYS A 306 -21.68 21.15 8.84
N LEU A 307 -20.51 21.03 9.49
CA LEU A 307 -20.41 20.35 10.79
C LEU A 307 -21.10 21.13 11.90
N ALA A 308 -20.93 22.45 11.91
CA ALA A 308 -21.61 23.32 12.88
C ALA A 308 -23.14 23.20 12.74
N ASP A 309 -23.67 23.22 11.53
CA ASP A 309 -25.09 23.03 11.26
C ASP A 309 -25.60 21.65 11.68
N GLU A 310 -24.83 20.60 11.39
CA GLU A 310 -25.19 19.23 11.79
C GLU A 310 -25.30 19.11 13.31
N PHE A 311 -24.29 19.58 14.06
CA PHE A 311 -24.29 19.51 15.53
C PHE A 311 -25.36 20.41 16.14
N HIS A 312 -25.53 21.63 15.67
CA HIS A 312 -26.55 22.57 16.15
C HIS A 312 -27.98 22.04 15.91
N SER A 313 -28.21 21.31 14.81
CA SER A 313 -29.51 20.71 14.51
C SER A 313 -29.92 19.60 15.51
N ILE A 314 -28.98 19.04 16.26
CA ILE A 314 -29.21 17.94 17.19
C ILE A 314 -29.54 18.47 18.60
N THR A 315 -28.82 19.49 19.06
CA THR A 315 -28.97 20.07 20.43
C THR A 315 -28.37 21.46 20.49
N GLU A 316 -28.93 22.31 21.37
CA GLU A 316 -28.34 23.60 21.72
C GLU A 316 -27.63 23.56 23.11
N ASN A 317 -27.69 22.42 23.78
CA ASN A 317 -27.05 22.28 25.10
C ASN A 317 -25.53 22.18 24.94
N GLU A 318 -24.78 23.13 25.52
CA GLU A 318 -23.33 23.29 25.33
C GLU A 318 -22.54 22.05 25.73
N LYS A 319 -22.92 21.43 26.84
CA LYS A 319 -22.27 20.22 27.35
C LYS A 319 -22.48 19.03 26.43
N GLU A 320 -23.68 18.88 25.89
CA GLU A 320 -23.99 17.82 24.94
C GLU A 320 -23.31 18.07 23.58
N LEU A 321 -23.27 19.34 23.13
CA LEU A 321 -22.52 19.73 21.92
C LEU A 321 -21.05 19.39 22.07
N ALA A 322 -20.38 19.76 23.15
CA ALA A 322 -18.99 19.46 23.38
C ALA A 322 -18.71 17.95 23.32
N ARG A 323 -19.55 17.14 23.96
CA ARG A 323 -19.43 15.67 23.91
C ARG A 323 -19.61 15.12 22.52
N ARG A 324 -20.62 15.58 21.76
CA ARG A 324 -20.89 15.10 20.38
C ARG A 324 -19.82 15.49 19.39
N ILE A 325 -19.23 16.68 19.54
CA ILE A 325 -18.09 17.13 18.71
C ILE A 325 -16.85 16.28 18.98
N LYS A 326 -16.65 15.87 20.23
CA LYS A 326 -15.53 15.03 20.67
C LYS A 326 -15.76 13.54 20.40
N CYS A 327 -17.00 13.10 20.24
CA CYS A 327 -17.34 11.69 20.09
C CYS A 327 -18.52 11.54 19.08
N PHE A 328 -18.23 11.86 17.83
CA PHE A 328 -19.19 11.62 16.74
C PHE A 328 -19.07 10.17 16.28
N SER A 329 -19.99 9.34 16.77
CA SER A 329 -19.96 7.90 16.50
C SER A 329 -20.63 7.55 15.18
N SER A 330 -20.06 6.61 14.44
CA SER A 330 -20.56 6.10 13.19
C SER A 330 -20.33 4.60 13.06
N THR A 331 -21.32 3.88 12.50
CA THR A 331 -21.22 2.46 12.20
C THR A 331 -20.51 2.26 10.86
N ILE A 332 -19.42 1.53 10.86
CA ILE A 332 -18.68 1.19 9.64
C ILE A 332 -19.25 -0.09 9.03
N THR A 333 -19.79 0.01 7.83
CA THR A 333 -20.47 -1.08 7.12
C THR A 333 -19.58 -1.76 6.08
N GLY A 334 -18.46 -1.15 5.72
CA GLY A 334 -17.55 -1.65 4.71
C GLY A 334 -16.40 -0.70 4.42
N THR A 335 -15.67 -1.03 3.35
CA THR A 335 -14.69 -0.16 2.72
C THR A 335 -15.04 0.04 1.25
N LYS A 336 -14.43 1.00 0.56
CA LYS A 336 -14.63 1.22 -0.89
C LYS A 336 -14.06 0.09 -1.76
N GLY A 337 -13.51 -0.97 -1.15
CA GLY A 337 -13.05 -2.16 -1.85
C GLY A 337 -11.72 -2.00 -2.60
N PHE A 338 -11.36 -3.03 -3.37
CA PHE A 338 -10.05 -3.15 -4.01
C PHE A 338 -9.77 -2.08 -5.08
N ASP A 339 -10.78 -1.58 -5.77
CA ASP A 339 -10.63 -0.52 -6.78
C ASP A 339 -10.15 0.81 -6.20
N HIS A 340 -10.42 1.04 -4.92
CA HIS A 340 -10.14 2.29 -4.23
C HIS A 340 -9.07 2.17 -3.15
N CYS A 341 -8.59 0.96 -2.86
CA CYS A 341 -7.50 0.78 -1.90
C CYS A 341 -6.14 1.02 -2.57
N GLN A 342 -5.20 1.53 -1.79
CA GLN A 342 -3.83 1.74 -2.28
C GLN A 342 -3.02 0.45 -2.19
N VAL A 343 -3.26 -0.37 -1.19
CA VAL A 343 -2.56 -1.63 -0.91
C VAL A 343 -3.52 -2.68 -0.35
N CYS A 344 -3.06 -3.93 -0.24
CA CYS A 344 -3.76 -5.00 0.46
C CYS A 344 -3.00 -5.38 1.74
N ALA A 345 -3.74 -5.63 2.83
CA ALA A 345 -3.29 -6.48 3.92
C ALA A 345 -3.45 -7.95 3.49
N GLY A 346 -2.62 -8.85 4.01
CA GLY A 346 -2.59 -10.26 3.60
C GLY A 346 -1.67 -10.52 2.40
N GLY A 347 -1.68 -11.74 1.89
CA GLY A 347 -0.76 -12.22 0.84
C GLY A 347 0.02 -13.45 1.29
N VAL A 348 1.17 -13.73 0.66
CA VAL A 348 2.03 -14.85 1.03
C VAL A 348 2.67 -14.58 2.40
N PRO A 349 2.54 -15.52 3.37
CA PRO A 349 3.13 -15.35 4.70
C PRO A 349 4.65 -15.17 4.67
N LEU A 350 5.16 -14.19 5.40
CA LEU A 350 6.61 -13.96 5.52
C LEU A 350 7.37 -15.14 6.13
N THR A 351 6.70 -15.99 6.90
CA THR A 351 7.29 -17.23 7.45
C THR A 351 7.67 -18.26 6.39
N GLU A 352 7.11 -18.14 5.18
CA GLU A 352 7.38 -19.03 4.06
C GLU A 352 8.54 -18.60 3.16
N ILE A 353 9.16 -17.47 3.48
CA ILE A 353 10.38 -16.98 2.82
C ILE A 353 11.54 -16.85 3.79
N ASP A 354 12.75 -16.84 3.25
CA ASP A 354 13.95 -16.48 4.00
C ASP A 354 14.14 -14.95 3.94
N PRO A 355 14.06 -14.22 5.07
CA PRO A 355 14.14 -12.76 5.08
C PRO A 355 15.52 -12.21 4.71
N SER A 356 16.56 -13.03 4.71
CA SER A 356 17.92 -12.62 4.31
C SER A 356 18.16 -12.68 2.81
N THR A 357 17.28 -13.39 2.08
CA THR A 357 17.43 -13.64 0.64
C THR A 357 16.18 -13.42 -0.17
N MET A 358 15.00 -13.37 0.46
CA MET A 358 13.66 -13.42 -0.16
C MET A 358 13.37 -14.75 -0.88
N GLU A 359 14.21 -15.79 -0.70
CA GLU A 359 13.99 -17.11 -1.29
C GLU A 359 12.84 -17.85 -0.61
N SER A 360 12.05 -18.54 -1.40
CA SER A 360 11.01 -19.45 -0.92
C SER A 360 11.62 -20.60 -0.11
N LYS A 361 11.07 -20.86 1.08
CA LYS A 361 11.38 -22.07 1.85
C LYS A 361 10.75 -23.33 1.28
N LYS A 362 9.82 -23.20 0.32
CA LYS A 362 9.09 -24.32 -0.31
C LYS A 362 9.71 -24.75 -1.62
N THR A 363 10.27 -23.83 -2.39
CA THR A 363 10.83 -24.11 -3.72
C THR A 363 12.17 -23.40 -3.87
N LYS A 364 13.25 -24.17 -3.95
CA LYS A 364 14.61 -23.64 -4.13
C LYS A 364 14.77 -22.93 -5.48
N GLY A 365 15.34 -21.71 -5.46
CA GLY A 365 15.53 -20.87 -6.64
C GLY A 365 14.32 -20.01 -6.99
N LEU A 366 13.21 -20.13 -6.23
CA LEU A 366 12.07 -19.24 -6.30
C LEU A 366 12.23 -18.13 -5.27
N TYR A 367 12.00 -16.88 -5.67
CA TYR A 367 12.02 -15.69 -4.81
C TYR A 367 10.69 -14.96 -4.91
N LEU A 368 10.30 -14.25 -3.85
CA LEU A 368 9.06 -13.46 -3.80
C LEU A 368 9.37 -12.04 -3.33
N ALA A 369 8.73 -11.03 -3.93
CA ALA A 369 8.98 -9.63 -3.59
C ALA A 369 7.73 -8.74 -3.71
N GLY A 370 7.72 -7.63 -2.98
CA GLY A 370 6.70 -6.60 -3.04
C GLY A 370 5.40 -6.98 -2.37
N GLU A 371 4.30 -6.40 -2.85
CA GLU A 371 2.95 -6.54 -2.27
C GLU A 371 2.31 -7.93 -2.46
N LEU A 372 2.99 -8.86 -3.12
CA LEU A 372 2.60 -10.28 -3.14
C LEU A 372 2.70 -10.91 -1.75
N LEU A 373 3.63 -10.40 -0.95
CA LEU A 373 3.89 -10.82 0.42
C LEU A 373 2.96 -10.10 1.41
N ASP A 374 2.69 -10.74 2.54
CA ASP A 374 1.87 -10.18 3.62
C ASP A 374 2.57 -9.02 4.33
N VAL A 375 2.68 -7.89 3.63
CA VAL A 375 3.15 -6.61 4.19
C VAL A 375 2.38 -5.46 3.58
N ASP A 376 1.73 -4.68 4.42
CA ASP A 376 1.16 -3.38 4.07
C ASP A 376 1.80 -2.28 4.93
N GLY A 377 2.40 -1.32 4.27
CA GLY A 377 2.99 -0.16 4.93
C GLY A 377 1.96 0.89 5.29
N ALA A 378 2.27 1.67 6.33
CA ALA A 378 1.52 2.88 6.64
C ALA A 378 1.47 3.85 5.44
N CYS A 379 0.57 4.84 5.49
CA CYS A 379 0.56 5.92 4.52
C CYS A 379 1.84 6.76 4.69
N GLY A 380 2.56 7.06 3.58
CA GLY A 380 3.75 7.91 3.68
C GLY A 380 5.04 7.40 3.06
N GLY A 381 5.00 6.51 2.07
CA GLY A 381 6.18 6.02 1.34
C GLY A 381 6.64 4.61 1.74
N TYR A 382 6.11 4.06 2.82
CA TYR A 382 6.53 2.76 3.37
C TYR A 382 6.23 1.57 2.44
N ASN A 383 5.15 1.61 1.69
CA ASN A 383 4.80 0.56 0.71
C ASN A 383 5.79 0.51 -0.46
N LEU A 384 6.26 1.67 -0.90
CA LEU A 384 7.31 1.71 -1.92
C LEU A 384 8.67 1.31 -1.33
N GLN A 385 8.99 1.71 -0.10
CA GLN A 385 10.20 1.24 0.58
C GLN A 385 10.22 -0.29 0.69
N TRP A 386 9.09 -0.91 1.09
CA TRP A 386 8.97 -2.36 1.08
C TRP A 386 9.21 -2.98 -0.31
N ALA A 387 8.61 -2.38 -1.35
CA ALA A 387 8.78 -2.85 -2.71
C ALA A 387 10.24 -2.76 -3.18
N TRP A 388 10.94 -1.66 -2.84
CA TRP A 388 12.35 -1.47 -3.16
C TRP A 388 13.23 -2.46 -2.41
N ALA A 389 13.08 -2.56 -1.08
CA ALA A 389 13.92 -3.42 -0.24
C ALA A 389 13.77 -4.89 -0.60
N SER A 390 12.53 -5.39 -0.68
CA SER A 390 12.27 -6.79 -1.03
C SER A 390 12.70 -7.12 -2.47
N GLY A 391 12.48 -6.20 -3.42
CA GLY A 391 12.90 -6.35 -4.81
C GLY A 391 14.42 -6.37 -4.95
N TYR A 392 15.11 -5.42 -4.31
CA TYR A 392 16.57 -5.35 -4.31
C TYR A 392 17.19 -6.64 -3.78
N LEU A 393 16.72 -7.08 -2.61
CA LEU A 393 17.26 -8.26 -1.95
C LEU A 393 17.00 -9.53 -2.78
N ALA A 394 15.78 -9.72 -3.29
CA ALA A 394 15.44 -10.85 -4.15
C ALA A 394 16.30 -10.90 -5.42
N GLY A 395 16.46 -9.76 -6.10
CA GLY A 395 17.25 -9.67 -7.33
C GLY A 395 18.73 -9.98 -7.09
N LYS A 396 19.32 -9.33 -6.09
CA LYS A 396 20.72 -9.53 -5.70
C LYS A 396 21.01 -10.99 -5.35
N ARG A 397 20.21 -11.58 -4.45
CA ARG A 397 20.43 -12.94 -3.95
C ARG A 397 20.15 -14.02 -5.01
N ALA A 398 19.14 -13.80 -5.86
CA ALA A 398 18.91 -14.68 -6.99
C ALA A 398 20.11 -14.70 -7.95
N ALA A 399 20.67 -13.54 -8.28
CA ALA A 399 21.82 -13.43 -9.16
C ALA A 399 23.08 -14.08 -8.55
N GLU A 400 23.41 -13.78 -7.29
CA GLU A 400 24.55 -14.38 -6.55
C GLU A 400 24.50 -15.92 -6.55
N LYS A 401 23.30 -16.52 -6.60
CA LYS A 401 23.13 -17.97 -6.54
C LYS A 401 23.26 -18.67 -7.90
N ILE A 402 23.04 -17.96 -8.99
CA ILE A 402 23.04 -18.51 -10.35
C ILE A 402 24.26 -18.10 -11.18
N SER A 403 25.07 -17.15 -10.68
CA SER A 403 26.40 -16.79 -11.19
C SER A 403 27.39 -17.86 -10.80
#